data_fe9d4b159b0e9edaf0ba5396e04d4f9f
#
_entry.id   fe9d4b159b0e9edaf0ba5396e04d4f9f
#
_cell.length_a   1.000
_cell.length_b   1.000
_cell.length_c   1.000
_cell.angle_alpha   90.00
_cell.angle_beta   90.00
_cell.angle_gamma   90.00
#
_symmetry.space_group_name_H-M   'P 1'
#
loop_
_entity.id
_entity.type
_entity.pdbx_description
1 polymer ?
#
loop_
_entity_poly.entity_id
_entity_poly.type
_entity_poly.pdbx_seq_one_letter_code
_entity_poly.pdbx_strand_id
1 'polypeptide(L)'
;MERMNVYFNHDAGIDDLVSLFLLLQMDQVKVTGVSVIPADGYLTPGVEASRKIIDRFGRETVEVARSNSRGHNPFPKEWRMHPFFVDALPILNESGKVEAPLSKLPAHEHLIQKVRENEGQTTLLCTGPLTDVARALDADPGIEEKIERLTWMGGTLNAVGNVQEPEHDGTAEWNAFWDPEAVARVWQSRIPVRMVALESTNQVPLTVPIRKYWASLRKYSGIDFLGQCYAAVPPLVHFETNSTYYLWDVLTTMAAGNPELVRAKKVRTLVHTEEPSQGRIEESEDGREVEIVYDVKADAFFESIVSLAKKARQ
;
A
#
# COMPACT_ATOMS: atom_id res chain seq x y z
N MET A 1 5.17 18.69 17.90
CA MET A 1 5.96 18.29 16.72
C MET A 1 5.05 18.41 15.51
N GLU A 2 5.56 18.88 14.41
CA GLU A 2 4.85 18.92 13.14
C GLU A 2 4.62 17.47 12.65
N ARG A 3 3.41 17.18 12.20
CA ARG A 3 3.09 15.84 11.69
C ARG A 3 3.55 15.72 10.24
N MET A 4 4.03 14.55 9.84
CA MET A 4 4.40 14.22 8.47
C MET A 4 3.14 14.17 7.59
N ASN A 5 3.09 14.99 6.52
CA ASN A 5 2.02 14.92 5.54
C ASN A 5 2.19 13.64 4.70
N VAL A 6 1.17 12.80 4.66
CA VAL A 6 1.14 11.57 3.86
C VAL A 6 -0.05 11.58 2.91
N TYR A 7 0.21 11.41 1.64
CA TYR A 7 -0.80 11.05 0.65
C TYR A 7 -0.72 9.55 0.40
N PHE A 8 -1.83 8.83 0.56
CA PHE A 8 -1.88 7.38 0.45
C PHE A 8 -2.59 6.95 -0.83
N ASN A 9 -1.85 6.29 -1.73
CA ASN A 9 -2.38 5.65 -2.93
C ASN A 9 -2.28 4.14 -2.77
N HIS A 10 -3.39 3.43 -2.93
CA HIS A 10 -3.47 1.99 -2.69
C HIS A 10 -4.43 1.30 -3.66
N ASP A 11 -4.39 -0.03 -3.77
CA ASP A 11 -5.19 -0.78 -4.71
C ASP A 11 -6.24 -1.71 -4.08
N ALA A 12 -6.52 -1.46 -2.80
CA ALA A 12 -7.62 -2.02 -2.05
C ALA A 12 -7.57 -3.54 -1.80
N GLY A 13 -6.41 -4.15 -1.78
CA GLY A 13 -6.21 -5.44 -1.14
C GLY A 13 -6.56 -5.38 0.36
N ILE A 14 -6.59 -6.52 1.02
CA ILE A 14 -6.92 -6.55 2.46
C ILE A 14 -5.88 -5.78 3.28
N ASP A 15 -4.62 -5.97 3.01
CA ASP A 15 -3.55 -5.31 3.74
C ASP A 15 -3.40 -3.83 3.39
N ASP A 16 -3.82 -3.37 2.21
CA ASP A 16 -4.02 -1.94 1.93
C ASP A 16 -5.05 -1.29 2.86
N LEU A 17 -6.20 -1.95 3.00
CA LEU A 17 -7.28 -1.42 3.85
C LEU A 17 -6.90 -1.46 5.33
N VAL A 18 -6.14 -2.48 5.75
CA VAL A 18 -5.52 -2.53 7.08
C VAL A 18 -4.45 -1.45 7.22
N SER A 19 -3.66 -1.19 6.19
CA SER A 19 -2.66 -0.12 6.13
C SER A 19 -3.28 1.25 6.33
N LEU A 20 -4.40 1.54 5.65
CA LEU A 20 -5.16 2.77 5.87
C LEU A 20 -5.59 2.91 7.34
N PHE A 21 -6.18 1.85 7.91
CA PHE A 21 -6.57 1.84 9.31
C PHE A 21 -5.40 2.17 10.24
N LEU A 22 -4.25 1.50 10.08
CA LEU A 22 -3.06 1.71 10.92
C LEU A 22 -2.48 3.12 10.74
N LEU A 23 -2.43 3.62 9.51
CA LEU A 23 -1.94 4.96 9.18
C LEU A 23 -2.74 6.04 9.93
N LEU A 24 -4.09 5.88 9.99
CA LEU A 24 -4.98 6.78 10.73
C LEU A 24 -4.76 6.75 12.27
N GLN A 25 -4.10 5.70 12.82
CA GLN A 25 -3.77 5.61 14.25
C GLN A 25 -2.39 6.20 14.60
N MET A 26 -1.56 6.57 13.62
CA MET A 26 -0.23 7.12 13.84
C MET A 26 -0.30 8.59 14.24
N ASP A 27 0.14 8.93 15.46
CA ASP A 27 0.08 10.30 15.98
C ASP A 27 0.99 11.28 15.22
N GLN A 28 2.09 10.77 14.66
CA GLN A 28 3.08 11.54 13.89
C GLN A 28 2.68 11.77 12.42
N VAL A 29 1.58 11.19 11.96
CA VAL A 29 1.13 11.26 10.57
C VAL A 29 -0.12 12.13 10.44
N LYS A 30 -0.17 12.93 9.39
CA LYS A 30 -1.37 13.61 8.88
C LYS A 30 -1.66 13.04 7.50
N VAL A 31 -2.74 12.26 7.38
CA VAL A 31 -3.20 11.77 6.08
C VAL A 31 -3.89 12.93 5.35
N THR A 32 -3.31 13.38 4.25
CA THR A 32 -3.78 14.55 3.50
C THR A 32 -4.74 14.21 2.36
N GLY A 33 -4.74 12.98 1.93
CA GLY A 33 -5.64 12.43 0.94
C GLY A 33 -5.41 10.93 0.74
N VAL A 34 -6.42 10.27 0.25
CA VAL A 34 -6.39 8.83 -0.09
C VAL A 34 -6.86 8.66 -1.52
N SER A 35 -6.24 7.78 -2.28
CA SER A 35 -6.74 7.39 -3.59
C SER A 35 -6.67 5.88 -3.79
N VAL A 36 -7.62 5.36 -4.56
CA VAL A 36 -7.74 3.92 -4.83
C VAL A 36 -7.58 3.66 -6.32
N ILE A 37 -6.60 2.83 -6.69
CA ILE A 37 -6.38 2.34 -8.06
C ILE A 37 -6.97 0.93 -8.21
N PRO A 38 -7.64 0.58 -9.33
CA PRO A 38 -8.31 -0.72 -9.48
C PRO A 38 -7.35 -1.84 -9.91
N ALA A 39 -6.38 -2.20 -9.08
CA ALA A 39 -5.44 -3.29 -9.36
C ALA A 39 -5.79 -4.57 -8.57
N ASP A 40 -5.29 -4.77 -7.36
CA ASP A 40 -5.59 -5.96 -6.54
C ASP A 40 -7.07 -6.00 -6.09
N GLY A 41 -7.69 -4.85 -5.89
CA GLY A 41 -9.10 -4.76 -5.51
C GLY A 41 -10.01 -4.14 -6.59
N TYR A 42 -11.30 -4.52 -6.58
CA TYR A 42 -12.29 -3.80 -7.36
C TYR A 42 -12.49 -2.38 -6.79
N LEU A 43 -12.49 -1.38 -7.68
CA LEU A 43 -12.48 0.03 -7.32
C LEU A 43 -13.65 0.45 -6.41
N THR A 44 -14.88 0.11 -6.77
CA THR A 44 -16.05 0.61 -6.03
C THR A 44 -16.05 0.14 -4.58
N PRO A 45 -15.97 -1.17 -4.28
CA PRO A 45 -15.94 -1.61 -2.88
C PRO A 45 -14.66 -1.16 -2.16
N GLY A 46 -13.52 -1.03 -2.86
CA GLY A 46 -12.29 -0.51 -2.26
C GLY A 46 -12.43 0.93 -1.80
N VAL A 47 -13.03 1.79 -2.61
CA VAL A 47 -13.32 3.18 -2.25
C VAL A 47 -14.32 3.27 -1.10
N GLU A 48 -15.40 2.50 -1.13
CA GLU A 48 -16.40 2.52 -0.06
C GLU A 48 -15.83 1.98 1.27
N ALA A 49 -15.04 0.89 1.23
CA ALA A 49 -14.33 0.37 2.40
C ALA A 49 -13.38 1.42 2.98
N SER A 50 -12.59 2.11 2.12
CA SER A 50 -11.67 3.16 2.56
C SER A 50 -12.41 4.31 3.26
N ARG A 51 -13.53 4.77 2.70
CA ARG A 51 -14.36 5.82 3.30
C ARG A 51 -14.94 5.40 4.66
N LYS A 52 -15.46 4.17 4.76
CA LYS A 52 -15.98 3.62 6.01
C LYS A 52 -14.88 3.45 7.07
N ILE A 53 -13.66 3.06 6.67
CA ILE A 53 -12.52 2.97 7.58
C ILE A 53 -12.15 4.37 8.11
N ILE A 54 -12.16 5.40 7.26
CA ILE A 54 -11.93 6.79 7.65
C ILE A 54 -13.01 7.24 8.65
N ASP A 55 -14.28 6.98 8.35
CA ASP A 55 -15.40 7.35 9.24
C ASP A 55 -15.32 6.63 10.60
N ARG A 56 -15.00 5.36 10.59
CA ARG A 56 -14.99 4.54 11.82
C ARG A 56 -13.76 4.78 12.70
N PHE A 57 -12.59 4.97 12.09
CA PHE A 57 -11.31 4.97 12.80
C PHE A 57 -10.50 6.25 12.63
N GLY A 58 -10.85 7.12 11.70
CA GLY A 58 -10.17 8.39 11.48
C GLY A 58 -10.39 9.37 12.62
N ARG A 59 -9.38 10.19 12.88
CA ARG A 59 -9.46 11.32 13.83
C ARG A 59 -9.87 12.61 13.12
N GLU A 60 -9.60 12.66 11.83
CA GLU A 60 -9.89 13.78 10.93
C GLU A 60 -10.56 13.22 9.68
N THR A 61 -11.39 14.03 9.06
CA THR A 61 -11.99 13.67 7.78
C THR A 61 -10.94 13.74 6.68
N VAL A 62 -10.85 12.69 5.85
CA VAL A 62 -9.93 12.61 4.72
C VAL A 62 -10.73 12.33 3.44
N GLU A 63 -10.43 13.07 2.38
CA GLU A 63 -11.05 12.88 1.08
C GLU A 63 -10.46 11.66 0.36
N VAL A 64 -11.33 10.86 -0.27
CA VAL A 64 -10.95 9.67 -1.05
C VAL A 64 -11.21 9.94 -2.53
N ALA A 65 -10.23 9.66 -3.39
CA ALA A 65 -10.35 9.79 -4.83
C ALA A 65 -10.40 8.43 -5.52
N ARG A 66 -11.14 8.35 -6.63
CA ARG A 66 -11.17 7.17 -7.51
C ARG A 66 -10.14 7.31 -8.60
N SER A 67 -9.34 6.30 -8.83
CA SER A 67 -8.52 6.23 -10.04
C SER A 67 -9.36 5.85 -11.27
N ASN A 68 -9.01 6.41 -12.40
CA ASN A 68 -9.48 6.00 -13.71
C ASN A 68 -8.36 5.36 -14.55
N SER A 69 -7.26 5.00 -13.90
CA SER A 69 -6.13 4.30 -14.53
C SER A 69 -6.45 2.85 -14.87
N ARG A 70 -5.74 2.32 -15.84
CA ARG A 70 -5.82 0.93 -16.28
C ARG A 70 -4.40 0.39 -16.39
N GLY A 71 -4.17 -0.82 -15.89
CA GLY A 71 -2.90 -1.51 -16.05
C GLY A 71 -2.78 -2.20 -17.40
N HIS A 72 -1.56 -2.46 -17.77
CA HIS A 72 -1.25 -3.31 -18.93
C HIS A 72 -1.50 -4.77 -18.58
N ASN A 73 -1.13 -5.19 -17.36
CA ASN A 73 -1.17 -6.56 -16.88
C ASN A 73 -2.09 -6.67 -15.65
N PRO A 74 -3.40 -6.95 -15.82
CA PRO A 74 -4.35 -6.94 -14.72
C PRO A 74 -4.09 -8.11 -13.77
N PHE A 75 -4.31 -7.88 -12.47
CA PHE A 75 -4.33 -8.95 -11.47
C PHE A 75 -5.39 -10.02 -11.79
N PRO A 76 -5.16 -11.27 -11.37
CA PRO A 76 -6.16 -12.34 -11.46
C PRO A 76 -7.48 -11.90 -10.82
N LYS A 77 -8.59 -12.10 -11.52
CA LYS A 77 -9.91 -11.61 -11.07
C LYS A 77 -10.33 -12.23 -9.72
N GLU A 78 -9.85 -13.42 -9.41
CA GLU A 78 -10.12 -14.16 -8.18
C GLU A 78 -9.58 -13.44 -6.94
N TRP A 79 -8.50 -12.70 -7.07
CA TRP A 79 -7.90 -11.92 -5.97
C TRP A 79 -8.68 -10.65 -5.68
N ARG A 80 -9.29 -10.07 -6.70
CA ARG A 80 -9.87 -8.74 -6.68
C ARG A 80 -11.16 -8.59 -5.86
N MET A 81 -11.64 -9.68 -5.26
CA MET A 81 -12.89 -9.70 -4.48
C MET A 81 -12.72 -9.22 -3.03
N HIS A 82 -11.50 -9.13 -2.52
CA HIS A 82 -11.21 -8.81 -1.12
C HIS A 82 -11.90 -7.56 -0.58
N PRO A 83 -11.94 -6.41 -1.29
CA PRO A 83 -12.58 -5.22 -0.76
C PRO A 83 -14.11 -5.38 -0.55
N PHE A 84 -14.78 -6.28 -1.24
CA PHE A 84 -16.19 -6.57 -0.97
C PHE A 84 -16.40 -7.16 0.43
N PHE A 85 -15.48 -8.01 0.88
CA PHE A 85 -15.56 -8.59 2.21
C PHE A 85 -15.31 -7.54 3.29
N VAL A 86 -14.32 -6.68 3.09
CA VAL A 86 -14.01 -5.60 4.05
C VAL A 86 -15.12 -4.57 4.07
N ASP A 87 -15.65 -4.15 2.91
CA ASP A 87 -16.77 -3.22 2.80
C ASP A 87 -18.03 -3.71 3.53
N ALA A 88 -18.24 -5.02 3.56
CA ALA A 88 -19.37 -5.66 4.21
C ALA A 88 -19.20 -5.93 5.71
N LEU A 89 -18.02 -5.66 6.31
CA LEU A 89 -17.79 -5.94 7.73
C LEU A 89 -18.78 -5.17 8.62
N PRO A 90 -19.44 -5.84 9.57
CA PRO A 90 -20.41 -5.20 10.46
C PRO A 90 -19.86 -3.96 11.18
N ILE A 91 -18.61 -4.01 11.65
CA ILE A 91 -17.96 -2.90 12.35
C ILE A 91 -17.81 -1.63 11.50
N LEU A 92 -17.80 -1.75 10.17
CA LEU A 92 -17.73 -0.62 9.24
C LEU A 92 -19.13 -0.13 8.81
N ASN A 93 -20.18 -0.84 9.18
CA ASN A 93 -21.57 -0.56 8.77
C ASN A 93 -22.51 -0.21 9.93
N GLU A 94 -21.99 -0.06 11.15
CA GLU A 94 -22.76 0.24 12.35
C GLU A 94 -23.57 1.54 12.24
N SER A 95 -23.01 2.59 11.64
CA SER A 95 -23.68 3.88 11.48
C SER A 95 -24.72 3.91 10.36
N GLY A 96 -24.62 3.00 9.40
CA GLY A 96 -25.42 2.99 8.17
C GLY A 96 -25.21 4.21 7.26
N LYS A 97 -24.16 5.02 7.51
CA LYS A 97 -23.81 6.23 6.74
C LYS A 97 -22.34 6.22 6.37
N VAL A 98 -22.01 6.84 5.24
CA VAL A 98 -20.66 7.08 4.78
C VAL A 98 -20.48 8.58 4.59
N GLU A 99 -19.70 9.21 5.47
CA GLU A 99 -19.56 10.69 5.55
C GLU A 99 -18.21 11.17 4.95
N ALA A 100 -17.16 10.35 5.00
CA ALA A 100 -15.87 10.68 4.41
C ALA A 100 -16.05 11.11 2.94
N PRO A 101 -15.55 12.30 2.54
CA PRO A 101 -15.89 12.86 1.24
C PRO A 101 -15.25 12.06 0.10
N LEU A 102 -15.99 11.99 -1.01
CA LEU A 102 -15.51 11.43 -2.27
C LEU A 102 -15.09 12.57 -3.19
N SER A 103 -13.85 12.56 -3.65
CA SER A 103 -13.33 13.55 -4.59
C SER A 103 -14.05 13.47 -5.94
N LYS A 104 -14.21 14.63 -6.58
CA LYS A 104 -14.65 14.74 -7.98
C LYS A 104 -13.50 14.56 -8.97
N LEU A 105 -12.27 14.74 -8.50
CA LEU A 105 -11.07 14.59 -9.31
C LEU A 105 -10.68 13.10 -9.39
N PRO A 106 -10.14 12.65 -10.52
CA PRO A 106 -9.49 11.36 -10.58
C PRO A 106 -8.22 11.34 -9.72
N ALA A 107 -7.76 10.15 -9.32
CA ALA A 107 -6.69 9.97 -8.34
C ALA A 107 -5.43 10.78 -8.62
N HIS A 108 -4.93 10.79 -9.86
CA HIS A 108 -3.71 11.53 -10.22
C HIS A 108 -3.86 13.05 -10.11
N GLU A 109 -5.02 13.62 -10.45
CA GLU A 109 -5.28 15.04 -10.29
C GLU A 109 -5.50 15.41 -8.80
N HIS A 110 -6.19 14.56 -8.05
CA HIS A 110 -6.36 14.70 -6.61
C HIS A 110 -5.00 14.65 -5.88
N LEU A 111 -4.10 13.75 -6.28
CA LEU A 111 -2.73 13.70 -5.77
C LEU A 111 -2.02 15.04 -6.00
N ILE A 112 -2.04 15.57 -7.23
CA ILE A 112 -1.45 16.87 -7.56
C ILE A 112 -2.04 17.97 -6.66
N GLN A 113 -3.37 18.03 -6.57
CA GLN A 113 -4.05 19.02 -5.75
C GLN A 113 -3.58 18.95 -4.29
N LYS A 114 -3.60 17.77 -3.67
CA LYS A 114 -3.22 17.61 -2.25
C LYS A 114 -1.75 17.93 -2.00
N VAL A 115 -0.84 17.53 -2.90
CA VAL A 115 0.58 17.87 -2.81
C VAL A 115 0.79 19.39 -2.93
N ARG A 116 0.04 20.06 -3.80
CA ARG A 116 0.12 21.52 -3.98
C ARG A 116 -0.45 22.30 -2.80
N GLU A 117 -1.54 21.82 -2.19
CA GLU A 117 -2.22 22.44 -1.05
C GLU A 117 -1.47 22.29 0.26
N ASN A 118 -0.65 21.24 0.42
CA ASN A 118 0.06 20.99 1.66
C ASN A 118 1.10 22.08 1.95
N GLU A 119 1.11 22.54 3.19
CA GLU A 119 2.23 23.27 3.76
C GLU A 119 3.39 22.30 3.99
N GLY A 120 4.58 22.63 3.50
CA GLY A 120 5.75 21.74 3.54
C GLY A 120 5.71 20.63 2.50
N GLN A 121 6.54 19.63 2.71
CA GLN A 121 6.68 18.48 1.80
C GLN A 121 5.66 17.37 2.12
N THR A 122 5.42 16.53 1.14
CA THR A 122 4.50 15.38 1.24
C THR A 122 5.27 14.09 1.02
N THR A 123 5.09 13.13 1.91
CA THR A 123 5.48 11.74 1.66
C THR A 123 4.36 11.06 0.87
N LEU A 124 4.69 10.48 -0.29
CA LEU A 124 3.81 9.59 -1.01
C LEU A 124 3.98 8.19 -0.44
N LEU A 125 2.88 7.59 0.01
CA LEU A 125 2.81 6.18 0.38
C LEU A 125 1.99 5.46 -0.68
N CYS A 126 2.62 4.53 -1.40
CA CYS A 126 1.96 3.75 -2.44
C CYS A 126 2.10 2.26 -2.13
N THR A 127 0.97 1.57 -2.06
CA THR A 127 0.91 0.12 -1.81
C THR A 127 0.34 -0.66 -2.99
N GLY A 128 0.02 0.02 -4.08
CA GLY A 128 -0.36 -0.53 -5.37
C GLY A 128 0.57 -0.07 -6.51
N PRO A 129 0.16 -0.27 -7.76
CA PRO A 129 0.89 0.19 -8.94
C PRO A 129 1.10 1.70 -8.99
N LEU A 130 2.20 2.14 -9.60
CA LEU A 130 2.61 3.55 -9.64
C LEU A 130 1.95 4.39 -10.75
N THR A 131 0.94 3.87 -11.44
CA THR A 131 0.32 4.53 -12.60
C THR A 131 -0.24 5.92 -12.28
N ASP A 132 -0.91 6.08 -11.13
CA ASP A 132 -1.44 7.40 -10.74
C ASP A 132 -0.33 8.39 -10.41
N VAL A 133 0.80 7.93 -9.84
CA VAL A 133 1.97 8.76 -9.59
C VAL A 133 2.64 9.17 -10.91
N ALA A 134 2.83 8.23 -11.84
CA ALA A 134 3.38 8.52 -13.16
C ALA A 134 2.54 9.55 -13.92
N ARG A 135 1.21 9.36 -13.94
CA ARG A 135 0.26 10.31 -14.57
C ARG A 135 0.28 11.68 -13.90
N ALA A 136 0.42 11.74 -12.59
CA ALA A 136 0.55 12.99 -11.87
C ALA A 136 1.83 13.74 -12.26
N LEU A 137 2.96 13.02 -12.38
CA LEU A 137 4.24 13.57 -12.82
C LEU A 137 4.23 14.06 -14.28
N ASP A 138 3.44 13.41 -15.15
CA ASP A 138 3.27 13.84 -16.54
C ASP A 138 2.39 15.07 -16.63
N ALA A 139 1.33 15.15 -15.83
CA ALA A 139 0.41 16.28 -15.81
C ALA A 139 1.02 17.53 -15.13
N ASP A 140 1.81 17.34 -14.08
CA ASP A 140 2.47 18.42 -13.34
C ASP A 140 3.85 17.97 -12.82
N PRO A 141 4.91 18.05 -13.64
CA PRO A 141 6.25 17.66 -13.20
C PRO A 141 6.77 18.48 -12.01
N GLY A 142 6.25 19.67 -11.80
CA GLY A 142 6.66 20.55 -10.69
C GLY A 142 6.26 20.05 -9.30
N ILE A 143 5.42 19.02 -9.18
CA ILE A 143 5.10 18.43 -7.86
C ILE A 143 6.29 17.71 -7.24
N GLU A 144 7.28 17.28 -8.05
CA GLU A 144 8.48 16.59 -7.54
C GLU A 144 9.17 17.36 -6.40
N GLU A 145 9.18 18.71 -6.50
CA GLU A 145 9.84 19.59 -5.52
C GLU A 145 9.12 19.61 -4.17
N LYS A 146 7.84 19.22 -4.13
CA LYS A 146 7.01 19.15 -2.94
C LYS A 146 6.89 17.74 -2.37
N ILE A 147 7.51 16.75 -3.01
CA ILE A 147 7.50 15.36 -2.55
C ILE A 147 8.82 15.06 -1.85
N GLU A 148 8.75 14.79 -0.55
CA GLU A 148 9.90 14.41 0.26
C GLU A 148 10.44 13.04 -0.15
N ARG A 149 9.52 12.08 -0.33
CA ARG A 149 9.82 10.68 -0.64
C ARG A 149 8.59 9.97 -1.17
N LEU A 150 8.82 9.01 -2.04
CA LEU A 150 7.89 7.92 -2.34
C LEU A 150 8.32 6.68 -1.56
N THR A 151 7.48 6.18 -0.66
CA THR A 151 7.62 4.85 -0.06
C THR A 151 6.65 3.92 -0.76
N TRP A 152 7.18 2.88 -1.42
CA TRP A 152 6.42 2.04 -2.32
C TRP A 152 6.55 0.56 -1.98
N MET A 153 5.41 -0.12 -1.83
CA MET A 153 5.35 -1.58 -1.88
C MET A 153 5.43 -2.02 -3.34
N GLY A 154 6.51 -2.62 -3.73
CA GLY A 154 6.65 -3.12 -5.09
C GLY A 154 8.06 -3.56 -5.44
N GLY A 155 8.12 -4.38 -6.47
CA GLY A 155 9.35 -4.90 -7.01
C GLY A 155 10.03 -5.98 -6.18
N THR A 156 11.08 -6.51 -6.76
CA THR A 156 12.04 -7.43 -6.14
C THR A 156 13.37 -7.31 -6.86
N LEU A 157 14.48 -7.42 -6.13
CA LEU A 157 15.82 -7.54 -6.71
C LEU A 157 16.24 -9.01 -6.83
N ASN A 158 15.44 -9.94 -6.30
CA ASN A 158 15.69 -11.37 -6.45
C ASN A 158 15.42 -11.83 -7.90
N ALA A 159 16.09 -12.90 -8.30
CA ALA A 159 15.86 -13.53 -9.60
C ALA A 159 14.45 -14.16 -9.73
N VAL A 160 13.72 -14.31 -8.62
CA VAL A 160 12.38 -14.90 -8.58
C VAL A 160 11.44 -13.90 -7.92
N GLY A 161 10.43 -13.46 -8.68
CA GLY A 161 9.33 -12.63 -8.23
C GLY A 161 8.12 -13.46 -7.80
N ASN A 162 6.95 -12.85 -7.84
CA ASN A 162 5.66 -13.49 -7.52
C ASN A 162 4.67 -13.53 -8.71
N VAL A 163 5.05 -13.02 -9.87
CA VAL A 163 4.29 -13.13 -11.11
C VAL A 163 4.50 -14.51 -11.71
N GLN A 164 3.39 -15.23 -11.98
CA GLN A 164 3.39 -16.58 -12.54
C GLN A 164 2.56 -16.65 -13.83
N GLU A 165 2.50 -15.57 -14.59
CA GLU A 165 1.82 -15.53 -15.87
C GLU A 165 2.58 -16.34 -16.92
N PRO A 166 1.87 -17.07 -17.83
CA PRO A 166 2.50 -17.99 -18.77
C PRO A 166 3.55 -17.38 -19.72
N GLU A 167 3.40 -16.10 -20.05
CA GLU A 167 4.28 -15.37 -20.97
C GLU A 167 5.34 -14.53 -20.27
N HIS A 168 5.39 -14.59 -18.92
CA HIS A 168 6.33 -13.87 -18.08
C HIS A 168 7.40 -14.80 -17.53
N ASP A 169 8.64 -14.34 -17.42
CA ASP A 169 9.77 -15.14 -16.94
C ASP A 169 9.80 -15.35 -15.41
N GLY A 170 8.83 -14.79 -14.67
CA GLY A 170 8.70 -14.97 -13.23
C GLY A 170 9.59 -14.06 -12.39
N THR A 171 10.24 -13.05 -12.97
CA THR A 171 11.22 -12.18 -12.28
C THR A 171 10.63 -10.90 -11.71
N ALA A 172 9.34 -10.61 -11.95
CA ALA A 172 8.69 -9.40 -11.48
C ALA A 172 7.81 -9.63 -10.25
N GLU A 173 7.53 -8.54 -9.55
CA GLU A 173 6.50 -8.41 -8.53
C GLU A 173 5.26 -7.74 -9.14
N TRP A 174 4.06 -8.08 -8.63
CA TRP A 174 2.77 -7.74 -9.23
C TRP A 174 2.52 -6.24 -9.38
N ASN A 175 2.86 -5.39 -8.42
CA ASN A 175 2.67 -3.93 -8.52
C ASN A 175 3.56 -3.33 -9.61
N ALA A 176 4.76 -3.87 -9.78
CA ALA A 176 5.66 -3.47 -10.85
C ALA A 176 5.20 -4.03 -12.21
N PHE A 177 4.71 -5.26 -12.25
CA PHE A 177 4.23 -5.93 -13.46
C PHE A 177 2.94 -5.32 -13.99
N TRP A 178 2.05 -4.83 -13.13
CA TRP A 178 0.76 -4.27 -13.53
C TRP A 178 0.91 -3.08 -14.51
N ASP A 179 1.94 -2.24 -14.31
CA ASP A 179 2.28 -1.12 -15.20
C ASP A 179 3.79 -0.84 -15.16
N PRO A 180 4.60 -1.61 -15.90
CA PRO A 180 6.05 -1.46 -15.91
C PRO A 180 6.52 -0.09 -16.39
N GLU A 181 5.77 0.52 -17.31
CA GLU A 181 6.09 1.83 -17.87
C GLU A 181 5.86 2.94 -16.85
N ALA A 182 4.85 2.81 -16.00
CA ALA A 182 4.65 3.74 -14.89
C ALA A 182 5.82 3.66 -13.89
N VAL A 183 6.31 2.47 -13.58
CA VAL A 183 7.51 2.32 -12.75
C VAL A 183 8.71 2.98 -13.42
N ALA A 184 8.97 2.70 -14.69
CA ALA A 184 10.05 3.32 -15.46
C ALA A 184 9.93 4.85 -15.50
N ARG A 185 8.70 5.38 -15.65
CA ARG A 185 8.43 6.83 -15.62
C ARG A 185 8.78 7.44 -14.26
N VAL A 186 8.41 6.79 -13.17
CA VAL A 186 8.78 7.23 -11.80
C VAL A 186 10.30 7.15 -11.61
N TRP A 187 10.97 6.14 -12.18
CA TRP A 187 12.44 6.04 -12.15
C TRP A 187 13.16 7.17 -12.89
N GLN A 188 12.50 7.84 -13.82
CA GLN A 188 13.02 9.06 -14.49
C GLN A 188 12.81 10.33 -13.67
N SER A 189 12.00 10.30 -12.61
CA SER A 189 11.76 11.46 -11.74
C SER A 189 12.93 11.69 -10.76
N ARG A 190 12.91 12.83 -10.08
CA ARG A 190 13.88 13.15 -9.01
C ARG A 190 13.39 12.79 -7.62
N ILE A 191 12.18 12.25 -7.50
CA ILE A 191 11.59 11.91 -6.20
C ILE A 191 12.44 10.83 -5.51
N PRO A 192 12.92 11.01 -4.29
CA PRO A 192 13.59 9.94 -3.55
C PRO A 192 12.65 8.74 -3.37
N VAL A 193 13.07 7.55 -3.83
CA VAL A 193 12.25 6.33 -3.73
C VAL A 193 12.81 5.41 -2.66
N ARG A 194 11.94 4.95 -1.77
CA ARG A 194 12.19 3.81 -0.88
C ARG A 194 11.30 2.65 -1.30
N MET A 195 11.93 1.59 -1.78
CA MET A 195 11.27 0.33 -2.11
C MET A 195 11.15 -0.54 -0.86
N VAL A 196 9.95 -1.06 -0.62
CA VAL A 196 9.67 -2.13 0.33
C VAL A 196 9.29 -3.36 -0.50
N ALA A 197 10.31 -4.03 -1.00
CA ALA A 197 10.22 -5.09 -1.97
C ALA A 197 9.99 -6.47 -1.32
N LEU A 198 9.80 -7.51 -2.13
CA LEU A 198 9.50 -8.86 -1.63
C LEU A 198 10.54 -9.37 -0.63
N GLU A 199 11.81 -8.97 -0.77
CA GLU A 199 12.90 -9.36 0.14
C GLU A 199 12.63 -8.95 1.59
N SER A 200 11.99 -7.81 1.79
CA SER A 200 11.64 -7.32 3.12
C SER A 200 10.27 -7.79 3.57
N THR A 201 9.27 -7.79 2.68
CA THR A 201 7.90 -8.17 3.04
C THR A 201 7.79 -9.65 3.41
N ASN A 202 8.62 -10.52 2.81
CA ASN A 202 8.70 -11.93 3.15
C ASN A 202 9.26 -12.21 4.57
N GLN A 203 9.72 -11.17 5.28
CA GLN A 203 10.18 -11.29 6.67
C GLN A 203 9.05 -11.11 7.68
N VAL A 204 7.84 -10.76 7.25
CA VAL A 204 6.68 -10.51 8.12
C VAL A 204 5.46 -11.38 7.78
N PRO A 205 5.60 -12.71 7.93
CA PRO A 205 4.50 -13.64 7.65
C PRO A 205 3.42 -13.54 8.73
N LEU A 206 2.16 -13.60 8.33
CA LEU A 206 1.02 -13.70 9.23
C LEU A 206 0.84 -15.16 9.70
N THR A 207 1.52 -15.51 10.76
CA THR A 207 1.54 -16.88 11.28
C THR A 207 0.33 -17.21 12.16
N VAL A 208 0.07 -18.50 12.36
CA VAL A 208 -0.98 -18.98 13.29
C VAL A 208 -0.78 -18.46 14.72
N PRO A 209 0.44 -18.43 15.31
CA PRO A 209 0.65 -17.82 16.62
C PRO A 209 0.24 -16.34 16.67
N ILE A 210 0.57 -15.54 15.65
CA ILE A 210 0.20 -14.11 15.57
C ILE A 210 -1.32 -13.97 15.54
N ARG A 211 -2.01 -14.76 14.71
CA ARG A 211 -3.48 -14.76 14.63
C ARG A 211 -4.13 -15.12 15.97
N LYS A 212 -3.61 -16.15 16.67
CA LYS A 212 -4.09 -16.54 18.02
C LYS A 212 -3.86 -15.43 19.04
N TYR A 213 -2.71 -14.76 18.96
CA TYR A 213 -2.42 -13.62 19.83
C TYR A 213 -3.40 -12.48 19.60
N TRP A 214 -3.65 -12.08 18.34
CA TRP A 214 -4.65 -11.05 18.03
C TRP A 214 -6.05 -11.47 18.47
N ALA A 215 -6.45 -12.72 18.25
CA ALA A 215 -7.73 -13.23 18.72
C ALA A 215 -7.92 -13.09 20.24
N SER A 216 -6.86 -13.26 21.03
CA SER A 216 -6.91 -13.06 22.48
C SER A 216 -7.13 -11.59 22.90
N LEU A 217 -6.87 -10.67 22.00
CA LEU A 217 -7.00 -9.22 22.19
C LEU A 217 -8.23 -8.60 21.51
N ARG A 218 -9.13 -9.40 20.95
CA ARG A 218 -10.27 -8.94 20.14
C ARG A 218 -11.26 -8.02 20.87
N LYS A 219 -11.14 -7.87 22.19
CA LYS A 219 -11.91 -6.87 22.97
C LYS A 219 -11.62 -5.42 22.53
N TYR A 220 -10.48 -5.17 21.88
CA TYR A 220 -10.16 -3.88 21.29
C TYR A 220 -10.69 -3.83 19.87
N SER A 221 -11.51 -2.82 19.53
CA SER A 221 -12.19 -2.71 18.24
C SER A 221 -11.23 -2.74 17.04
N GLY A 222 -10.08 -2.08 17.15
CA GLY A 222 -9.06 -2.12 16.08
C GLY A 222 -8.42 -3.50 15.91
N ILE A 223 -8.21 -4.26 16.99
CA ILE A 223 -7.70 -5.63 16.87
C ILE A 223 -8.78 -6.56 16.32
N ASP A 224 -10.04 -6.37 16.69
CA ASP A 224 -11.16 -7.14 16.15
C ASP A 224 -11.30 -6.87 14.63
N PHE A 225 -11.17 -5.62 14.20
CA PHE A 225 -11.13 -5.24 12.78
C PHE A 225 -10.01 -5.95 12.01
N LEU A 226 -8.76 -5.94 12.55
CA LEU A 226 -7.64 -6.69 11.96
C LEU A 226 -7.96 -8.17 11.82
N GLY A 227 -8.50 -8.77 12.88
CA GLY A 227 -8.87 -10.17 12.89
C GLY A 227 -9.94 -10.52 11.85
N GLN A 228 -10.94 -9.65 11.68
CA GLN A 228 -11.99 -9.83 10.68
C GLN A 228 -11.44 -9.70 9.25
N CYS A 229 -10.60 -8.70 8.98
CA CYS A 229 -9.98 -8.52 7.67
C CYS A 229 -9.16 -9.76 7.25
N TYR A 230 -8.28 -10.23 8.14
CA TYR A 230 -7.39 -11.35 7.79
C TYR A 230 -8.02 -12.74 7.98
N ALA A 231 -9.22 -12.84 8.56
CA ALA A 231 -9.92 -14.13 8.68
C ALA A 231 -10.28 -14.73 7.31
N ALA A 232 -10.54 -13.88 6.34
CA ALA A 232 -11.00 -14.29 5.01
C ALA A 232 -9.87 -14.71 4.05
N VAL A 233 -8.62 -14.26 4.29
CA VAL A 233 -7.59 -14.32 3.25
C VAL A 233 -7.13 -15.73 2.88
N PRO A 234 -6.58 -16.58 3.75
CA PRO A 234 -5.98 -17.83 3.31
C PRO A 234 -6.98 -18.84 2.73
N PRO A 235 -8.18 -19.01 3.31
CA PRO A 235 -9.15 -19.96 2.75
C PRO A 235 -9.67 -19.56 1.38
N LEU A 236 -9.71 -18.24 1.09
CA LEU A 236 -10.23 -17.73 -0.17
C LEU A 236 -9.23 -17.84 -1.30
N VAL A 237 -7.95 -17.63 -0.99
CA VAL A 237 -6.92 -17.50 -2.03
C VAL A 237 -6.45 -18.88 -2.51
N HIS A 238 -6.25 -19.83 -1.62
CA HIS A 238 -5.45 -20.99 -2.00
C HIS A 238 -6.10 -22.35 -1.77
N PHE A 239 -7.13 -22.47 -0.96
CA PHE A 239 -7.62 -23.77 -0.49
C PHE A 239 -6.50 -24.67 0.08
N GLU A 240 -5.30 -24.12 0.22
CA GLU A 240 -4.13 -24.80 0.75
C GLU A 240 -3.95 -24.40 2.21
N THR A 241 -3.92 -25.37 3.09
CA THR A 241 -3.79 -25.16 4.53
C THR A 241 -2.43 -24.61 4.96
N ASN A 242 -1.45 -24.66 4.07
CA ASN A 242 -0.05 -24.27 4.35
C ASN A 242 0.38 -22.97 3.66
N SER A 243 -0.51 -22.28 2.94
CA SER A 243 -0.15 -21.00 2.34
C SER A 243 0.12 -19.94 3.40
N THR A 244 1.16 -19.14 3.19
CA THR A 244 1.54 -18.06 4.07
C THR A 244 1.14 -16.74 3.45
N TYR A 245 0.38 -15.93 4.20
CA TYR A 245 0.10 -14.55 3.84
C TYR A 245 1.15 -13.66 4.48
N TYR A 246 1.74 -12.76 3.71
CA TYR A 246 2.70 -11.78 4.20
C TYR A 246 2.02 -10.42 4.33
N LEU A 247 2.51 -9.58 5.23
CA LEU A 247 1.96 -8.25 5.46
C LEU A 247 2.72 -7.22 4.60
N TRP A 248 2.53 -7.32 3.27
CA TRP A 248 3.26 -6.51 2.28
C TRP A 248 3.06 -5.01 2.48
N ASP A 249 1.83 -4.55 2.41
CA ASP A 249 1.48 -3.13 2.44
C ASP A 249 1.53 -2.58 3.85
N VAL A 250 1.19 -3.42 4.84
CA VAL A 250 1.33 -3.05 6.25
C VAL A 250 2.78 -2.77 6.61
N LEU A 251 3.74 -3.57 6.13
CA LEU A 251 5.16 -3.27 6.33
C LEU A 251 5.54 -1.94 5.69
N THR A 252 5.09 -1.68 4.47
CA THR A 252 5.37 -0.45 3.74
C THR A 252 4.84 0.77 4.48
N THR A 253 3.61 0.68 4.97
CA THR A 253 2.96 1.71 5.78
C THR A 253 3.68 1.95 7.11
N MET A 254 4.06 0.88 7.79
CA MET A 254 4.80 0.97 9.04
C MET A 254 6.20 1.54 8.84
N ALA A 255 6.89 1.19 7.73
CA ALA A 255 8.19 1.73 7.38
C ALA A 255 8.14 3.23 7.01
N ALA A 256 7.03 3.70 6.45
CA ALA A 256 6.82 5.12 6.18
C ALA A 256 6.62 5.92 7.46
N GLY A 257 5.75 5.44 8.37
CA GLY A 257 5.43 6.13 9.62
C GLY A 257 6.46 5.93 10.74
N ASN A 258 7.17 4.79 10.75
CA ASN A 258 8.13 4.36 11.77
C ASN A 258 9.40 3.79 11.11
N PRO A 259 10.24 4.62 10.50
CA PRO A 259 11.40 4.16 9.71
C PRO A 259 12.42 3.36 10.52
N GLU A 260 12.42 3.47 11.84
CA GLU A 260 13.28 2.70 12.75
C GLU A 260 12.96 1.19 12.83
N LEU A 261 11.80 0.78 12.32
CA LEU A 261 11.42 -0.64 12.23
C LEU A 261 12.18 -1.41 11.16
N VAL A 262 12.82 -0.70 10.24
CA VAL A 262 13.48 -1.28 9.08
C VAL A 262 14.89 -0.75 8.92
N ARG A 263 15.72 -1.50 8.17
CA ARG A 263 16.99 -1.01 7.64
C ARG A 263 16.91 -0.95 6.13
N ALA A 264 17.40 0.14 5.58
CA ALA A 264 17.46 0.36 4.14
C ALA A 264 18.90 0.60 3.70
N LYS A 265 19.21 0.23 2.47
CA LYS A 265 20.47 0.53 1.78
C LYS A 265 20.19 1.18 0.44
N LYS A 266 21.13 1.96 -0.06
CA LYS A 266 21.07 2.52 -1.40
C LYS A 266 21.57 1.50 -2.41
N VAL A 267 20.84 1.34 -3.49
CA VAL A 267 21.18 0.50 -4.63
C VAL A 267 20.86 1.24 -5.91
N ARG A 268 21.56 0.93 -7.00
CA ARG A 268 21.21 1.47 -8.32
C ARG A 268 20.47 0.41 -9.10
N THR A 269 19.33 0.79 -9.68
CA THR A 269 18.41 -0.16 -10.30
C THR A 269 17.89 0.31 -11.64
N LEU A 270 17.66 -0.66 -12.53
CA LEU A 270 16.93 -0.51 -13.80
C LEU A 270 15.58 -1.20 -13.71
N VAL A 271 14.63 -0.73 -14.53
CA VAL A 271 13.29 -1.30 -14.70
C VAL A 271 13.18 -1.83 -16.13
N HIS A 272 12.75 -3.08 -16.28
CA HIS A 272 12.46 -3.67 -17.57
C HIS A 272 10.99 -3.45 -17.92
N THR A 273 10.73 -2.95 -19.12
CA THR A 273 9.36 -2.71 -19.62
C THR A 273 8.95 -3.70 -20.70
N GLU A 274 9.91 -4.45 -21.26
CA GLU A 274 9.69 -5.35 -22.39
C GLU A 274 9.52 -6.81 -21.94
N GLU A 275 8.73 -7.56 -22.70
CA GLU A 275 8.58 -9.01 -22.52
C GLU A 275 9.94 -9.73 -22.74
N PRO A 276 10.16 -10.86 -22.04
CA PRO A 276 9.26 -11.52 -21.08
C PRO A 276 9.46 -11.04 -19.64
N SER A 277 10.24 -10.02 -19.37
CA SER A 277 10.69 -9.57 -18.04
C SER A 277 10.04 -8.24 -17.59
N GLN A 278 8.93 -7.84 -18.20
CA GLN A 278 8.28 -6.56 -17.88
C GLN A 278 7.90 -6.45 -16.40
N GLY A 279 8.31 -5.35 -15.78
CA GLY A 279 8.15 -5.14 -14.34
C GLY A 279 9.30 -5.66 -13.49
N ARG A 280 10.29 -6.36 -14.06
CA ARG A 280 11.52 -6.73 -13.36
C ARG A 280 12.29 -5.48 -12.98
N ILE A 281 12.80 -5.47 -11.74
CA ILE A 281 13.73 -4.46 -11.24
C ILE A 281 15.03 -5.17 -10.90
N GLU A 282 16.15 -4.71 -11.45
CA GLU A 282 17.46 -5.33 -11.20
C GLU A 282 18.52 -4.31 -10.81
N GLU A 283 19.52 -4.75 -10.04
CA GLU A 283 20.67 -3.93 -9.71
C GLU A 283 21.52 -3.69 -10.97
N SER A 284 21.90 -2.43 -11.23
CA SER A 284 22.73 -2.02 -12.36
C SER A 284 23.50 -0.75 -12.04
N GLU A 285 24.79 -0.70 -12.43
CA GLU A 285 25.61 0.50 -12.26
C GLU A 285 25.09 1.72 -13.03
N ASP A 286 24.44 1.48 -14.16
CA ASP A 286 23.82 2.53 -15.00
C ASP A 286 22.42 2.94 -14.52
N GLY A 287 21.89 2.25 -13.50
CA GLY A 287 20.56 2.46 -13.00
C GLY A 287 20.41 3.71 -12.11
N ARG A 288 19.16 3.99 -11.74
CA ARG A 288 18.81 5.03 -10.78
C ARG A 288 19.10 4.57 -9.34
N GLU A 289 19.63 5.47 -8.50
CA GLU A 289 19.76 5.22 -7.06
C GLU A 289 18.38 5.26 -6.39
N VAL A 290 18.05 4.19 -5.66
CA VAL A 290 16.88 4.06 -4.79
C VAL A 290 17.31 3.51 -3.43
N GLU A 291 16.51 3.73 -2.39
CA GLU A 291 16.64 2.99 -1.14
C GLU A 291 15.84 1.69 -1.22
N ILE A 292 16.40 0.57 -0.81
CA ILE A 292 15.68 -0.68 -0.63
C ILE A 292 15.73 -1.11 0.83
N VAL A 293 14.57 -1.46 1.38
CA VAL A 293 14.49 -2.09 2.69
C VAL A 293 14.97 -3.54 2.58
N TYR A 294 15.94 -3.93 3.41
CA TYR A 294 16.53 -5.26 3.37
C TYR A 294 16.43 -6.05 4.68
N ASP A 295 16.14 -5.37 5.79
CA ASP A 295 16.04 -5.99 7.11
C ASP A 295 14.88 -5.38 7.90
N VAL A 296 14.12 -6.22 8.59
CA VAL A 296 12.92 -5.85 9.34
C VAL A 296 13.03 -6.35 10.77
N LYS A 297 12.80 -5.46 11.74
CA LYS A 297 12.66 -5.82 13.15
C LYS A 297 11.26 -6.42 13.37
N ALA A 298 11.07 -7.69 12.98
CA ALA A 298 9.76 -8.33 12.91
C ALA A 298 8.97 -8.28 14.23
N ASP A 299 9.60 -8.57 15.37
CA ASP A 299 8.93 -8.52 16.69
C ASP A 299 8.41 -7.11 16.98
N ALA A 300 9.25 -6.09 16.81
CA ALA A 300 8.85 -4.69 17.02
C ALA A 300 7.77 -4.24 16.03
N PHE A 301 7.80 -4.74 14.80
CA PHE A 301 6.77 -4.49 13.80
C PHE A 301 5.40 -5.02 14.27
N PHE A 302 5.31 -6.28 14.69
CA PHE A 302 4.05 -6.87 15.17
C PHE A 302 3.57 -6.23 16.47
N GLU A 303 4.46 -5.88 17.40
CA GLU A 303 4.12 -5.13 18.61
C GLU A 303 3.58 -3.74 18.29
N SER A 304 4.15 -3.05 17.32
CA SER A 304 3.69 -1.73 16.88
C SER A 304 2.29 -1.79 16.27
N ILE A 305 1.97 -2.80 15.44
CA ILE A 305 0.62 -3.03 14.92
C ILE A 305 -0.38 -3.14 16.08
N VAL A 306 -0.08 -3.99 17.05
CA VAL A 306 -0.96 -4.19 18.22
C VAL A 306 -1.12 -2.90 19.02
N SER A 307 -0.04 -2.16 19.21
CA SER A 307 -0.07 -0.88 19.92
C SER A 307 -0.97 0.14 19.23
N LEU A 308 -0.83 0.31 17.92
CA LEU A 308 -1.66 1.21 17.10
C LEU A 308 -3.12 0.77 17.11
N ALA A 309 -3.39 -0.52 16.88
CA ALA A 309 -4.76 -1.04 16.81
C ALA A 309 -5.50 -0.91 18.17
N LYS A 310 -4.79 -0.95 19.30
CA LYS A 310 -5.38 -0.68 20.64
C LYS A 310 -5.78 0.78 20.84
N LYS A 311 -5.20 1.74 20.11
CA LYS A 311 -5.53 3.17 20.20
C LYS A 311 -6.84 3.52 19.49
N ALA A 312 -7.33 2.64 18.61
CA ALA A 312 -8.55 2.86 17.87
C ALA A 312 -9.75 3.08 18.83
N ARG A 313 -10.60 4.04 18.48
CA ARG A 313 -11.83 4.31 19.25
C ARG A 313 -12.70 3.05 19.33
N GLN A 314 -13.20 2.81 20.53
CA GLN A 314 -14.15 1.72 20.79
C GLN A 314 -15.53 2.04 20.22
#